data_da35e3a4d687022bfd95239786ae3ea6
#
_entry.id   da35e3a4d687022bfd95239786ae3ea6
#
_cell.length_a   1.000
_cell.length_b   1.000
_cell.length_c   1.000
_cell.angle_alpha   90.00
_cell.angle_beta   90.00
_cell.angle_gamma   90.00
#
_symmetry.space_group_name_H-M   'P 1'
#
loop_
_entity.id
_entity.type
_entity.pdbx_description
1 polymer ?
#
loop_
_entity_poly.entity_id
_entity_poly.type
_entity_poly.pdbx_seq_one_letter_code
_entity_poly.pdbx_strand_id
1 'polypeptide(L)'
;ASDVYKRQELFPNAISKRMDWDTTRGKFSFDKIINSFAKQEIDILIGTQMITKGLDFKNIGLVGVINTDHFLNFPDFRAHEKAFQTLTQVAGRSGRSGDRGKVLMQTYQPEHPIIKNVIENDYEKMYQNQLLERKDYNYPPFVRLIRITIKDKSYEKLNNSGDWLNRVIRDNYKGIVLGPVYPEISRIKNKYHKQFLIKLRNLDELNRFRSIFQKIQKSFDSISKYRSVRIIVDVDPI
;
A
#
# COMPACT_ATOMS: atom_id res chain seq x y z
N ALA A 1 18.92 -16.96 2.71
CA ALA A 1 19.54 -18.29 2.88
C ALA A 1 19.11 -18.96 4.20
N SER A 2 19.17 -18.26 5.35
CA SER A 2 18.83 -18.86 6.66
C SER A 2 17.40 -19.39 6.77
N ASP A 3 16.47 -18.80 6.07
CA ASP A 3 15.05 -19.15 6.09
C ASP A 3 14.69 -20.47 5.39
N VAL A 4 15.47 -20.86 4.40
CA VAL A 4 15.28 -22.13 3.66
C VAL A 4 15.75 -23.31 4.53
N TYR A 5 16.89 -23.14 5.23
CA TYR A 5 17.42 -24.19 6.10
C TYR A 5 16.52 -24.44 7.33
N LYS A 6 16.02 -23.40 7.98
CA LYS A 6 15.08 -23.53 9.11
C LYS A 6 13.78 -24.26 8.73
N ARG A 7 13.29 -24.07 7.51
CA ARG A 7 12.09 -24.76 7.02
C ARG A 7 12.34 -26.24 6.78
N GLN A 8 13.52 -26.59 6.28
CA GLN A 8 13.91 -27.98 6.04
C GLN A 8 14.11 -28.75 7.35
N GLU A 9 14.53 -28.06 8.43
CA GLU A 9 14.58 -28.63 9.79
C GLU A 9 13.17 -28.87 10.35
N LEU A 10 12.22 -27.95 10.13
CA LEU A 10 10.85 -28.08 10.64
C LEU A 10 10.01 -29.07 9.84
N PHE A 11 10.25 -29.16 8.54
CA PHE A 11 9.49 -30.00 7.59
C PHE A 11 10.45 -30.76 6.66
N PRO A 12 11.20 -31.75 7.19
CA PRO A 12 12.28 -32.41 6.44
C PRO A 12 11.80 -33.17 5.20
N ASN A 13 10.56 -33.65 5.23
CA ASN A 13 9.96 -34.42 4.14
C ASN A 13 9.10 -33.59 3.17
N ALA A 14 8.93 -32.27 3.42
CA ALA A 14 8.07 -31.44 2.59
C ALA A 14 8.87 -30.69 1.52
N ILE A 15 8.36 -30.72 0.31
CA ILE A 15 8.91 -29.95 -0.81
C ILE A 15 8.37 -28.53 -0.74
N SER A 16 9.23 -27.58 -0.37
CA SER A 16 8.86 -26.16 -0.28
C SER A 16 9.41 -25.35 -1.46
N LYS A 17 8.60 -24.45 -2.02
CA LYS A 17 9.01 -23.50 -3.07
C LYS A 17 8.66 -22.08 -2.67
N ARG A 18 9.58 -21.16 -3.00
CA ARG A 18 9.38 -19.72 -2.85
C ARG A 18 8.97 -19.13 -4.19
N MET A 19 7.96 -18.25 -4.15
CA MET A 19 7.43 -17.52 -5.30
C MET A 19 7.34 -16.03 -4.96
N ASP A 20 8.32 -15.29 -5.43
CA ASP A 20 8.37 -13.83 -5.32
C ASP A 20 8.91 -13.23 -6.63
N TRP A 21 8.98 -11.89 -6.66
CA TRP A 21 9.46 -11.17 -7.85
C TRP A 21 10.85 -11.60 -8.30
N ASP A 22 11.74 -11.95 -7.37
CA ASP A 22 13.12 -12.35 -7.72
C ASP A 22 13.18 -13.77 -8.28
N THR A 23 12.36 -14.69 -7.77
CA THR A 23 12.32 -16.09 -8.22
C THR A 23 11.51 -16.28 -9.51
N THR A 24 10.71 -15.28 -9.91
CA THR A 24 9.80 -15.37 -11.07
C THR A 24 10.21 -14.47 -12.24
N ARG A 25 11.44 -13.96 -12.29
CA ARG A 25 11.97 -13.12 -13.39
C ARG A 25 12.09 -13.86 -14.73
N GLY A 26 12.17 -15.18 -14.75
CA GLY A 26 12.22 -15.98 -15.97
C GLY A 26 10.85 -16.07 -16.65
N LYS A 27 10.84 -15.98 -17.99
CA LYS A 27 9.62 -15.91 -18.84
C LYS A 27 8.55 -16.98 -18.57
N PHE A 28 8.93 -18.15 -17.97
CA PHE A 28 8.03 -19.27 -17.66
C PHE A 28 8.19 -19.80 -16.24
N SER A 29 8.97 -19.12 -15.39
CA SER A 29 9.24 -19.60 -14.03
C SER A 29 8.00 -19.56 -13.14
N PHE A 30 7.15 -18.55 -13.32
CA PHE A 30 5.87 -18.41 -12.63
C PHE A 30 4.94 -19.59 -12.95
N ASP A 31 4.65 -19.81 -14.24
CA ASP A 31 3.74 -20.87 -14.69
C ASP A 31 4.25 -22.27 -14.30
N LYS A 32 5.57 -22.48 -14.33
CA LYS A 32 6.16 -23.75 -13.92
C LYS A 32 5.92 -24.03 -12.43
N ILE A 33 6.15 -23.06 -11.54
CA ILE A 33 5.90 -23.24 -10.10
C ILE A 33 4.42 -23.50 -9.84
N ILE A 34 3.52 -22.76 -10.50
CA ILE A 34 2.08 -22.93 -10.37
C ILE A 34 1.62 -24.32 -10.82
N ASN A 35 2.10 -24.77 -11.97
CA ASN A 35 1.74 -26.07 -12.50
C ASN A 35 2.26 -27.22 -11.60
N SER A 36 3.49 -27.10 -11.08
CA SER A 36 4.04 -28.09 -10.13
C SER A 36 3.26 -28.11 -8.81
N PHE A 37 2.84 -26.93 -8.30
CA PHE A 37 2.00 -26.88 -7.11
C PHE A 37 0.59 -27.44 -7.35
N ALA A 38 -0.01 -27.16 -8.52
CA ALA A 38 -1.32 -27.70 -8.88
C ALA A 38 -1.28 -29.24 -9.05
N LYS A 39 -0.14 -29.79 -9.46
CA LYS A 39 0.10 -31.25 -9.57
C LYS A 39 0.50 -31.91 -8.25
N GLN A 40 0.52 -31.15 -7.13
CA GLN A 40 0.95 -31.64 -5.83
C GLN A 40 2.43 -32.13 -5.77
N GLU A 41 3.28 -31.63 -6.68
CA GLU A 41 4.73 -31.84 -6.65
C GLU A 41 5.43 -30.93 -5.65
N ILE A 42 4.71 -29.96 -5.09
CA ILE A 42 5.13 -29.00 -4.08
C ILE A 42 4.12 -29.03 -2.94
N ASP A 43 4.59 -29.27 -1.72
CA ASP A 43 3.74 -29.34 -0.52
C ASP A 43 3.49 -27.96 0.09
N ILE A 44 4.50 -27.07 0.06
CA ILE A 44 4.44 -25.75 0.68
C ILE A 44 4.85 -24.69 -0.34
N LEU A 45 3.91 -23.85 -0.72
CA LEU A 45 4.17 -22.68 -1.55
C LEU A 45 4.23 -21.42 -0.69
N ILE A 46 5.35 -20.70 -0.74
CA ILE A 46 5.58 -19.49 0.07
C ILE A 46 5.80 -18.32 -0.86
N GLY A 47 5.08 -17.23 -0.62
CA GLY A 47 5.26 -16.04 -1.43
C GLY A 47 4.58 -14.80 -0.87
N THR A 48 4.63 -13.74 -1.65
CA THR A 48 4.01 -12.46 -1.36
C THR A 48 2.59 -12.41 -1.92
N GLN A 49 2.00 -11.22 -1.98
CA GLN A 49 0.68 -10.99 -2.62
C GLN A 49 0.55 -11.53 -4.06
N MET A 50 1.67 -11.87 -4.73
CA MET A 50 1.64 -12.50 -6.06
C MET A 50 0.86 -13.83 -6.07
N ILE A 51 0.89 -14.58 -4.97
CA ILE A 51 0.18 -15.86 -4.84
C ILE A 51 -1.34 -15.65 -4.70
N THR A 52 -1.78 -14.47 -4.27
CA THR A 52 -3.20 -14.21 -4.02
C THR A 52 -3.98 -13.86 -5.28
N LYS A 53 -3.31 -13.37 -6.33
CA LYS A 53 -3.97 -12.87 -7.55
C LYS A 53 -4.06 -13.95 -8.63
N GLY A 54 -5.29 -14.25 -9.06
CA GLY A 54 -5.55 -15.00 -10.29
C GLY A 54 -5.26 -16.51 -10.25
N LEU A 55 -4.84 -17.08 -9.12
CA LEU A 55 -4.53 -18.49 -9.01
C LEU A 55 -5.69 -19.25 -8.37
N ASP A 56 -6.14 -20.32 -9.01
CA ASP A 56 -7.18 -21.21 -8.50
C ASP A 56 -6.59 -22.59 -8.23
N PHE A 57 -6.37 -22.88 -6.96
CA PHE A 57 -5.88 -24.18 -6.52
C PHE A 57 -7.01 -24.99 -5.88
N LYS A 58 -7.26 -26.20 -6.38
CA LYS A 58 -8.39 -27.01 -5.93
C LYS A 58 -8.16 -27.74 -4.59
N ASN A 59 -6.90 -27.96 -4.19
CA ASN A 59 -6.55 -28.86 -3.08
C ASN A 59 -5.66 -28.17 -2.04
N ILE A 60 -6.06 -26.98 -1.57
CA ILE A 60 -5.34 -26.30 -0.47
C ILE A 60 -6.02 -26.63 0.86
N GLY A 61 -5.33 -27.38 1.72
CA GLY A 61 -5.81 -27.70 3.06
C GLY A 61 -5.62 -26.55 4.06
N LEU A 62 -4.53 -25.79 3.92
CA LEU A 62 -4.17 -24.69 4.83
C LEU A 62 -3.61 -23.49 4.10
N VAL A 63 -4.09 -22.30 4.46
CA VAL A 63 -3.49 -21.03 4.05
C VAL A 63 -3.02 -20.27 5.28
N GLY A 64 -1.75 -19.88 5.32
CA GLY A 64 -1.16 -19.07 6.38
C GLY A 64 -0.87 -17.65 5.92
N VAL A 65 -1.39 -16.65 6.63
CA VAL A 65 -1.03 -15.23 6.44
C VAL A 65 -0.12 -14.81 7.59
N ILE A 66 1.14 -14.60 7.27
CA ILE A 66 2.15 -14.18 8.25
C ILE A 66 2.18 -12.66 8.29
N ASN A 67 2.19 -12.09 9.51
CA ASN A 67 2.26 -10.64 9.75
C ASN A 67 1.09 -9.87 9.11
N THR A 68 -0.14 -10.23 9.48
CA THR A 68 -1.36 -9.53 9.04
C THR A 68 -1.36 -8.05 9.42
N ASP A 69 -0.69 -7.68 10.52
CA ASP A 69 -0.59 -6.31 11.00
C ASP A 69 0.07 -5.35 10.00
N HIS A 70 0.92 -5.86 9.10
CA HIS A 70 1.49 -5.06 8.03
C HIS A 70 0.41 -4.47 7.09
N PHE A 71 -0.67 -5.20 6.84
CA PHE A 71 -1.79 -4.70 6.04
C PHE A 71 -2.62 -3.68 6.80
N LEU A 72 -2.82 -3.90 8.11
CA LEU A 72 -3.66 -3.03 8.95
C LEU A 72 -2.99 -1.67 9.23
N ASN A 73 -1.69 -1.68 9.45
CA ASN A 73 -0.92 -0.50 9.85
C ASN A 73 -0.23 0.23 8.68
N PHE A 74 -0.59 -0.12 7.44
CA PHE A 74 -0.02 0.57 6.28
C PHE A 74 -0.47 2.05 6.26
N PRO A 75 0.43 3.02 6.03
CA PRO A 75 0.11 4.46 6.10
C PRO A 75 -0.65 4.96 4.86
N ASP A 76 -1.82 4.40 4.62
CA ASP A 76 -2.76 4.76 3.55
C ASP A 76 -4.17 4.71 4.11
N PHE A 77 -5.00 5.71 3.83
CA PHE A 77 -6.40 5.74 4.28
C PHE A 77 -7.25 4.57 3.74
N ARG A 78 -6.76 3.84 2.74
CA ARG A 78 -7.37 2.62 2.19
C ARG A 78 -6.78 1.35 2.79
N ALA A 79 -5.92 1.44 3.80
CA ALA A 79 -5.21 0.27 4.34
C ALA A 79 -6.18 -0.82 4.80
N HIS A 80 -7.21 -0.44 5.55
CA HIS A 80 -8.22 -1.35 6.07
C HIS A 80 -9.05 -2.02 4.96
N GLU A 81 -9.45 -1.26 3.95
CA GLU A 81 -10.17 -1.79 2.78
C GLU A 81 -9.30 -2.77 1.99
N LYS A 82 -8.04 -2.39 1.71
CA LYS A 82 -7.07 -3.26 1.04
C LYS A 82 -6.77 -4.53 1.86
N ALA A 83 -6.68 -4.38 3.19
CA ALA A 83 -6.52 -5.51 4.11
C ALA A 83 -7.70 -6.46 4.01
N PHE A 84 -8.93 -5.95 4.13
CA PHE A 84 -10.14 -6.76 3.99
C PHE A 84 -10.18 -7.50 2.65
N GLN A 85 -10.00 -6.80 1.54
CA GLN A 85 -10.01 -7.39 0.20
C GLN A 85 -8.96 -8.48 0.05
N THR A 86 -7.72 -8.22 0.50
CA THR A 86 -6.62 -9.18 0.38
C THR A 86 -6.86 -10.40 1.25
N LEU A 87 -7.25 -10.22 2.51
CA LEU A 87 -7.44 -11.31 3.46
C LEU A 87 -8.65 -12.17 3.08
N THR A 88 -9.74 -11.57 2.63
CA THR A 88 -10.92 -12.30 2.13
C THR A 88 -10.58 -13.08 0.86
N GLN A 89 -9.79 -12.50 -0.05
CA GLN A 89 -9.32 -13.18 -1.25
C GLN A 89 -8.46 -14.41 -0.90
N VAL A 90 -7.57 -14.26 0.08
CA VAL A 90 -6.71 -15.35 0.58
C VAL A 90 -7.57 -16.42 1.27
N ALA A 91 -8.52 -16.01 2.10
CA ALA A 91 -9.43 -16.91 2.81
C ALA A 91 -10.26 -17.77 1.82
N GLY A 92 -10.71 -17.17 0.73
CA GLY A 92 -11.45 -17.87 -0.33
C GLY A 92 -10.63 -18.87 -1.16
N ARG A 93 -9.33 -19.04 -0.89
CA ARG A 93 -8.47 -20.03 -1.57
C ARG A 93 -8.47 -21.40 -0.90
N SER A 94 -8.88 -21.48 0.36
CA SER A 94 -8.95 -22.77 1.07
C SER A 94 -10.35 -23.41 0.93
N GLY A 95 -10.43 -24.73 0.76
CA GLY A 95 -11.67 -25.49 0.94
C GLY A 95 -12.59 -25.65 -0.27
N ARG A 96 -12.09 -25.56 -1.51
CA ARG A 96 -12.93 -25.73 -2.74
C ARG A 96 -13.22 -27.18 -3.15
N SER A 97 -12.59 -28.18 -2.54
CA SER A 97 -12.73 -29.60 -2.93
C SER A 97 -13.50 -30.48 -1.96
N GLY A 98 -14.42 -29.90 -1.17
CA GLY A 98 -15.30 -30.69 -0.27
C GLY A 98 -14.90 -30.68 1.20
N ASP A 99 -13.62 -30.62 1.53
CA ASP A 99 -13.14 -30.38 2.90
C ASP A 99 -13.00 -28.90 3.18
N ARG A 100 -13.45 -28.45 4.37
CA ARG A 100 -13.27 -27.08 4.82
C ARG A 100 -11.77 -26.81 5.04
N GLY A 101 -11.14 -26.10 4.11
CA GLY A 101 -9.78 -25.64 4.29
C GLY A 101 -9.67 -24.67 5.46
N LYS A 102 -8.52 -24.64 6.11
CA LYS A 102 -8.24 -23.74 7.25
C LYS A 102 -7.46 -22.52 6.79
N VAL A 103 -7.76 -21.36 7.41
CA VAL A 103 -6.99 -20.13 7.23
C VAL A 103 -6.45 -19.68 8.58
N LEU A 104 -5.16 -19.48 8.68
CA LEU A 104 -4.50 -18.96 9.87
C LEU A 104 -3.96 -17.56 9.58
N MET A 105 -4.40 -16.57 10.35
CA MET A 105 -3.93 -15.19 10.26
C MET A 105 -3.11 -14.87 11.52
N GLN A 106 -1.80 -14.67 11.34
CA GLN A 106 -0.93 -14.26 12.43
C GLN A 106 -1.04 -12.75 12.64
N THR A 107 -1.46 -12.33 13.83
CA THR A 107 -1.65 -10.92 14.18
C THR A 107 -1.45 -10.69 15.67
N TYR A 108 -0.97 -9.50 16.05
CA TYR A 108 -0.95 -9.01 17.43
C TYR A 108 -2.31 -8.41 17.86
N GLN A 109 -3.24 -8.20 16.89
CA GLN A 109 -4.52 -7.55 17.08
C GLN A 109 -5.70 -8.45 16.62
N PRO A 110 -5.93 -9.63 17.25
CA PRO A 110 -6.96 -10.55 16.79
C PRO A 110 -8.38 -9.95 16.87
N GLU A 111 -8.58 -9.01 17.79
CA GLU A 111 -9.85 -8.31 17.97
C GLU A 111 -10.06 -7.10 17.05
N HIS A 112 -9.12 -6.83 16.15
CA HIS A 112 -9.23 -5.69 15.22
C HIS A 112 -10.48 -5.82 14.35
N PRO A 113 -11.30 -4.74 14.17
CA PRO A 113 -12.57 -4.80 13.44
C PRO A 113 -12.45 -5.42 12.04
N ILE A 114 -11.38 -5.11 11.32
CA ILE A 114 -11.14 -5.65 9.97
C ILE A 114 -10.93 -7.17 10.01
N ILE A 115 -10.20 -7.70 11.00
CA ILE A 115 -10.01 -9.16 11.16
C ILE A 115 -11.35 -9.84 11.42
N LYS A 116 -12.18 -9.29 12.32
CA LYS A 116 -13.53 -9.80 12.60
C LYS A 116 -14.39 -9.78 11.33
N ASN A 117 -14.42 -8.68 10.61
CA ASN A 117 -15.20 -8.56 9.37
C ASN A 117 -14.73 -9.57 8.31
N VAL A 118 -13.42 -9.88 8.23
CA VAL A 118 -12.90 -10.92 7.32
C VAL A 118 -13.39 -12.31 7.75
N ILE A 119 -13.34 -12.63 9.06
CA ILE A 119 -13.79 -13.92 9.60
C ILE A 119 -15.29 -14.11 9.37
N GLU A 120 -16.08 -13.06 9.61
CA GLU A 120 -17.53 -13.03 9.40
C GLU A 120 -17.93 -12.89 7.91
N ASN A 121 -16.96 -12.57 7.04
CA ASN A 121 -17.19 -12.18 5.63
C ASN A 121 -18.18 -11.04 5.48
N ASP A 122 -18.14 -10.08 6.42
CA ASP A 122 -19.06 -8.95 6.50
C ASP A 122 -18.49 -7.72 5.80
N TYR A 123 -18.69 -7.65 4.48
CA TYR A 123 -18.30 -6.52 3.66
C TYR A 123 -19.06 -5.25 4.04
N GLU A 124 -20.38 -5.38 4.30
CA GLU A 124 -21.24 -4.22 4.55
C GLU A 124 -20.80 -3.47 5.82
N LYS A 125 -20.56 -4.20 6.89
CA LYS A 125 -20.06 -3.62 8.15
C LYS A 125 -18.69 -2.96 7.98
N MET A 126 -17.78 -3.60 7.26
CA MET A 126 -16.48 -3.01 6.92
C MET A 126 -16.67 -1.71 6.13
N TYR A 127 -17.49 -1.72 5.09
CA TYR A 127 -17.77 -0.56 4.24
C TYR A 127 -18.33 0.62 5.03
N GLN A 128 -19.36 0.39 5.87
CA GLN A 128 -19.98 1.43 6.68
C GLN A 128 -19.00 2.05 7.65
N ASN A 129 -18.21 1.23 8.35
CA ASN A 129 -17.20 1.71 9.28
C ASN A 129 -16.12 2.56 8.56
N GLN A 130 -15.64 2.09 7.40
CA GLN A 130 -14.66 2.83 6.63
C GLN A 130 -15.22 4.14 6.06
N LEU A 131 -16.49 4.15 5.68
CA LEU A 131 -17.15 5.36 5.19
C LEU A 131 -17.26 6.42 6.28
N LEU A 132 -17.63 6.04 7.51
CA LEU A 132 -17.67 6.94 8.67
C LEU A 132 -16.27 7.50 8.98
N GLU A 133 -15.28 6.64 9.07
CA GLU A 133 -13.89 7.04 9.33
C GLU A 133 -13.38 8.05 8.27
N ARG A 134 -13.66 7.78 6.99
CA ARG A 134 -13.28 8.70 5.90
C ARG A 134 -13.97 10.04 5.98
N LYS A 135 -15.22 10.08 6.43
CA LYS A 135 -15.96 11.33 6.67
C LYS A 135 -15.32 12.14 7.79
N ASP A 136 -15.05 11.49 8.93
CA ASP A 136 -14.50 12.14 10.13
C ASP A 136 -13.10 12.71 9.88
N TYR A 137 -12.28 11.98 9.13
CA TYR A 137 -10.91 12.40 8.81
C TYR A 137 -10.78 13.16 7.49
N ASN A 138 -11.88 13.52 6.82
CA ASN A 138 -11.87 14.20 5.53
C ASN A 138 -11.02 13.46 4.48
N TYR A 139 -11.45 12.24 4.13
CA TYR A 139 -10.89 11.45 3.03
C TYR A 139 -11.92 11.22 1.92
N PRO A 140 -11.50 10.84 0.71
CA PRO A 140 -12.43 10.47 -0.36
C PRO A 140 -13.42 9.38 0.08
N PRO A 141 -14.70 9.45 -0.30
CA PRO A 141 -15.27 10.31 -1.35
C PRO A 141 -15.70 11.73 -0.88
N PHE A 142 -15.56 12.07 0.39
CA PHE A 142 -16.06 13.34 0.97
C PHE A 142 -15.19 14.54 0.58
N VAL A 143 -13.94 14.32 0.23
CA VAL A 143 -12.99 15.34 -0.26
C VAL A 143 -12.19 14.79 -1.43
N ARG A 144 -11.55 15.68 -2.18
CA ARG A 144 -10.50 15.34 -3.14
C ARG A 144 -9.13 15.54 -2.52
N LEU A 145 -8.16 14.77 -3.01
CA LEU A 145 -6.78 14.85 -2.54
C LEU A 145 -5.86 15.35 -3.65
N ILE A 146 -4.89 16.20 -3.27
CA ILE A 146 -3.74 16.50 -4.11
C ILE A 146 -2.49 16.14 -3.32
N ARG A 147 -1.66 15.25 -3.86
CA ARG A 147 -0.33 14.98 -3.33
C ARG A 147 0.69 15.80 -4.11
N ILE A 148 1.45 16.61 -3.40
CA ILE A 148 2.58 17.35 -3.98
C ILE A 148 3.85 16.69 -3.46
N THR A 149 4.64 16.11 -4.35
CA THR A 149 5.92 15.49 -4.01
C THR A 149 7.05 16.36 -4.54
N ILE A 150 7.96 16.78 -3.67
CA ILE A 150 9.20 17.40 -4.06
C ILE A 150 10.35 16.40 -3.94
N LYS A 151 11.30 16.46 -4.89
CA LYS A 151 12.44 15.55 -4.90
C LYS A 151 13.73 16.22 -5.38
N ASP A 152 14.83 15.92 -4.69
CA ASP A 152 16.18 16.35 -5.04
C ASP A 152 17.24 15.34 -4.55
N LYS A 153 18.45 15.41 -5.13
CA LYS A 153 19.62 14.63 -4.66
C LYS A 153 20.18 15.17 -3.35
N SER A 154 20.08 16.48 -3.14
CA SER A 154 20.57 17.17 -1.94
C SER A 154 19.48 17.18 -0.87
N TYR A 155 19.79 16.59 0.28
CA TYR A 155 18.93 16.59 1.46
C TYR A 155 18.61 17.99 1.97
N GLU A 156 19.66 18.82 2.08
CA GLU A 156 19.53 20.22 2.55
C GLU A 156 18.66 21.04 1.61
N LYS A 157 18.91 20.95 0.29
CA LYS A 157 18.15 21.69 -0.72
C LYS A 157 16.68 21.27 -0.72
N LEU A 158 16.40 19.98 -0.56
CA LEU A 158 15.04 19.47 -0.43
C LEU A 158 14.32 20.06 0.80
N ASN A 159 14.99 20.10 1.97
CA ASN A 159 14.43 20.66 3.18
C ASN A 159 14.13 22.14 3.03
N ASN A 160 15.13 22.92 2.60
CA ASN A 160 14.97 24.38 2.42
C ASN A 160 13.85 24.72 1.41
N SER A 161 13.74 23.94 0.33
CA SER A 161 12.66 24.12 -0.65
C SER A 161 11.30 23.70 -0.11
N GLY A 162 11.26 22.63 0.69
CA GLY A 162 10.05 22.17 1.36
C GLY A 162 9.51 23.20 2.35
N ASP A 163 10.39 23.79 3.14
CA ASP A 163 10.02 24.82 4.13
C ASP A 163 9.53 26.10 3.45
N TRP A 164 10.18 26.49 2.35
CA TRP A 164 9.72 27.61 1.52
C TRP A 164 8.32 27.34 0.96
N LEU A 165 8.11 26.20 0.33
CA LEU A 165 6.80 25.80 -0.21
C LEU A 165 5.73 25.74 0.89
N ASN A 166 6.05 25.18 2.05
CA ASN A 166 5.12 25.09 3.16
C ASN A 166 4.62 26.47 3.59
N ARG A 167 5.54 27.41 3.75
CA ARG A 167 5.21 28.79 4.11
C ARG A 167 4.33 29.43 3.05
N VAL A 168 4.75 29.42 1.79
CA VAL A 168 4.04 30.09 0.71
C VAL A 168 2.67 29.47 0.44
N ILE A 169 2.55 28.14 0.52
CA ILE A 169 1.23 27.46 0.39
C ILE A 169 0.30 27.93 1.52
N ARG A 170 0.73 27.89 2.78
CA ARG A 170 -0.11 28.27 3.94
C ARG A 170 -0.45 29.75 3.98
N ASP A 171 0.40 30.60 3.47
CA ASP A 171 0.13 32.05 3.38
C ASP A 171 -0.99 32.35 2.37
N ASN A 172 -1.05 31.60 1.27
CA ASN A 172 -1.97 31.86 0.16
C ASN A 172 -3.20 30.93 0.15
N TYR A 173 -3.17 29.81 0.85
CA TYR A 173 -4.26 28.84 0.90
C TYR A 173 -4.58 28.47 2.34
N LYS A 174 -5.86 28.72 2.75
CA LYS A 174 -6.34 28.52 4.14
C LYS A 174 -7.07 27.19 4.36
N GLY A 175 -7.04 26.28 3.38
CA GLY A 175 -7.63 24.95 3.52
C GLY A 175 -6.70 23.97 4.25
N ILE A 176 -7.04 22.67 4.18
CA ILE A 176 -6.31 21.61 4.87
C ILE A 176 -5.04 21.25 4.09
N VAL A 177 -3.90 21.54 4.70
CA VAL A 177 -2.55 21.22 4.18
C VAL A 177 -1.80 20.41 5.22
N LEU A 178 -1.50 19.16 4.91
CA LEU A 178 -0.69 18.25 5.73
C LEU A 178 0.72 18.16 5.17
N GLY A 179 1.70 18.01 6.05
CA GLY A 179 3.11 17.98 5.67
C GLY A 179 3.80 19.37 5.76
N PRO A 180 5.05 19.51 5.25
CA PRO A 180 5.78 18.50 4.45
C PRO A 180 6.35 17.36 5.33
N VAL A 181 6.17 16.13 4.88
CA VAL A 181 6.68 14.94 5.58
C VAL A 181 7.51 14.08 4.62
N TYR A 182 8.42 13.29 5.17
CA TYR A 182 9.08 12.25 4.41
C TYR A 182 8.13 11.07 4.24
N PRO A 183 8.00 10.50 3.02
CA PRO A 183 7.29 9.23 2.84
C PRO A 183 8.07 8.09 3.51
N GLU A 184 7.41 6.94 3.69
CA GLU A 184 8.02 5.73 4.28
C GLU A 184 9.34 5.37 3.59
N ILE A 185 9.38 5.42 2.26
CA ILE A 185 10.62 5.32 1.49
C ILE A 185 11.06 6.72 1.10
N SER A 186 11.86 7.33 1.96
CA SER A 186 12.28 8.73 1.80
C SER A 186 13.32 8.94 0.70
N ARG A 187 14.02 7.87 0.24
CA ARG A 187 15.06 7.95 -0.80
C ARG A 187 14.86 6.88 -1.87
N ILE A 188 14.54 7.32 -3.10
CA ILE A 188 14.32 6.45 -4.26
C ILE A 188 15.25 6.90 -5.41
N LYS A 189 15.97 5.95 -6.03
CA LYS A 189 16.89 6.24 -7.16
C LYS A 189 17.82 7.44 -6.86
N ASN A 190 18.44 7.43 -5.70
CA ASN A 190 19.36 8.45 -5.21
C ASN A 190 18.78 9.87 -5.08
N LYS A 191 17.45 10.00 -4.90
CA LYS A 191 16.77 11.27 -4.62
C LYS A 191 15.96 11.16 -3.35
N TYR A 192 16.06 12.17 -2.50
CA TYR A 192 15.21 12.34 -1.34
C TYR A 192 13.85 12.87 -1.76
N HIS A 193 12.80 12.50 -1.04
CA HIS A 193 11.42 12.88 -1.32
C HIS A 193 10.79 13.50 -0.08
N LYS A 194 10.02 14.57 -0.25
CA LYS A 194 9.08 15.12 0.75
C LYS A 194 7.71 15.29 0.12
N GLN A 195 6.67 15.17 0.90
CA GLN A 195 5.30 15.19 0.42
C GLN A 195 4.41 16.13 1.24
N PHE A 196 3.52 16.78 0.52
CA PHE A 196 2.36 17.47 1.07
C PHE A 196 1.10 16.73 0.63
N LEU A 197 0.09 16.74 1.47
CA LEU A 197 -1.25 16.28 1.12
C LEU A 197 -2.24 17.43 1.36
N ILE A 198 -2.93 17.82 0.29
CA ILE A 198 -3.94 18.88 0.31
C ILE A 198 -5.29 18.19 0.23
N LYS A 199 -6.21 18.55 1.13
CA LYS A 199 -7.58 18.05 1.14
C LYS A 199 -8.53 19.15 0.69
N LEU A 200 -9.34 18.88 -0.33
CA LEU A 200 -10.20 19.84 -1.02
C LEU A 200 -11.65 19.38 -0.93
N ARG A 201 -12.53 20.21 -0.45
CA ARG A 201 -13.93 19.87 -0.16
C ARG A 201 -14.81 19.77 -1.40
N ASN A 202 -14.50 20.57 -2.43
CA ASN A 202 -15.31 20.66 -3.64
C ASN A 202 -14.48 21.10 -4.86
N LEU A 203 -15.12 21.16 -6.02
CA LEU A 203 -14.48 21.56 -7.28
C LEU A 203 -14.04 23.04 -7.29
N ASP A 204 -14.76 23.92 -6.62
CA ASP A 204 -14.40 25.34 -6.56
C ASP A 204 -13.11 25.53 -5.77
N GLU A 205 -12.98 24.79 -4.67
CA GLU A 205 -11.75 24.79 -3.87
C GLU A 205 -10.56 24.20 -4.65
N LEU A 206 -10.81 23.15 -5.47
CA LEU A 206 -9.81 22.59 -6.38
C LEU A 206 -9.33 23.63 -7.41
N ASN A 207 -10.26 24.32 -8.07
CA ASN A 207 -9.93 25.33 -9.07
C ASN A 207 -9.18 26.51 -8.44
N ARG A 208 -9.61 26.96 -7.27
CA ARG A 208 -8.92 27.99 -6.49
C ARG A 208 -7.51 27.57 -6.12
N PHE A 209 -7.34 26.38 -5.55
CA PHE A 209 -6.03 25.86 -5.18
C PHE A 209 -5.12 25.72 -6.40
N ARG A 210 -5.63 25.20 -7.52
CA ARG A 210 -4.90 25.06 -8.77
C ARG A 210 -4.33 26.42 -9.24
N SER A 211 -5.15 27.48 -9.25
CA SER A 211 -4.73 28.81 -9.65
C SER A 211 -3.66 29.39 -8.72
N ILE A 212 -3.81 29.19 -7.42
CA ILE A 212 -2.84 29.60 -6.40
C ILE A 212 -1.53 28.84 -6.62
N PHE A 213 -1.61 27.51 -6.74
CA PHE A 213 -0.42 26.67 -6.85
C PHE A 213 0.37 26.91 -8.15
N GLN A 214 -0.30 27.21 -9.25
CA GLN A 214 0.39 27.62 -10.50
C GLN A 214 1.24 28.88 -10.32
N LYS A 215 0.76 29.87 -9.56
CA LYS A 215 1.53 31.08 -9.23
C LYS A 215 2.71 30.75 -8.33
N ILE A 216 2.49 29.90 -7.32
CA ILE A 216 3.55 29.43 -6.41
C ILE A 216 4.63 28.68 -7.19
N GLN A 217 4.24 27.80 -8.11
CA GLN A 217 5.19 27.05 -8.93
C GLN A 217 6.04 27.95 -9.81
N LYS A 218 5.44 28.94 -10.47
CA LYS A 218 6.20 29.95 -11.25
C LYS A 218 7.22 30.70 -10.38
N SER A 219 6.81 31.11 -9.17
CA SER A 219 7.72 31.76 -8.21
C SER A 219 8.83 30.81 -7.74
N PHE A 220 8.51 29.53 -7.51
CA PHE A 220 9.48 28.52 -7.12
C PHE A 220 10.53 28.30 -8.22
N ASP A 221 10.09 28.19 -9.47
CA ASP A 221 10.94 27.94 -10.63
C ASP A 221 11.90 29.13 -10.92
N SER A 222 11.54 30.34 -10.49
CA SER A 222 12.39 31.53 -10.60
C SER A 222 13.54 31.56 -9.58
N ILE A 223 13.49 30.73 -8.52
CA ILE A 223 14.52 30.67 -7.48
C ILE A 223 15.68 29.79 -7.97
N SER A 224 16.79 30.41 -8.38
CA SER A 224 17.96 29.73 -8.94
C SER A 224 18.50 28.60 -8.08
N LYS A 225 18.48 28.77 -6.75
CA LYS A 225 18.94 27.78 -5.76
C LYS A 225 18.07 26.51 -5.75
N TYR A 226 16.79 26.54 -6.21
CA TYR A 226 15.86 25.41 -6.25
C TYR A 226 15.72 24.77 -7.64
N ARG A 227 16.46 25.20 -8.63
CA ARG A 227 16.35 24.77 -10.03
C ARG A 227 16.48 23.24 -10.22
N SER A 228 17.19 22.53 -9.34
CA SER A 228 17.33 21.06 -9.41
C SER A 228 16.16 20.32 -8.73
N VAL A 229 15.39 20.99 -7.88
CA VAL A 229 14.25 20.39 -7.16
C VAL A 229 13.10 20.19 -8.14
N ARG A 230 12.59 18.98 -8.21
CA ARG A 230 11.41 18.68 -9.04
C ARG A 230 10.16 18.61 -8.17
N ILE A 231 9.11 19.29 -8.63
CA ILE A 231 7.76 19.22 -8.07
C ILE A 231 6.94 18.27 -8.94
N ILE A 232 6.22 17.36 -8.31
CA ILE A 232 5.25 16.45 -8.93
C ILE A 232 3.93 16.66 -8.22
N VAL A 233 2.87 16.88 -8.99
CA VAL A 233 1.50 17.03 -8.50
C VAL A 233 0.70 15.83 -8.96
N ASP A 234 0.09 15.14 -8.02
CA ASP A 234 -0.74 13.96 -8.24
C ASP A 234 -2.13 14.25 -7.68
N VAL A 235 -3.14 14.19 -8.54
CA VAL A 235 -4.54 14.47 -8.19
C VAL A 235 -5.23 13.15 -7.94
N ASP A 236 -5.94 13.04 -6.81
CA ASP A 236 -6.58 11.82 -6.32
C ASP A 236 -5.59 10.63 -6.31
N PRO A 237 -4.47 10.76 -5.59
CA PRO A 237 -3.41 9.74 -5.55
C PRO A 237 -3.96 8.40 -5.06
N ILE A 238 -3.59 7.36 -5.80
CA ILE A 238 -3.96 5.96 -5.52
C ILE A 238 -2.89 5.30 -4.65
#